data_88c4544d2a74956036213d6ab3883654
#
_entry.id   88c4544d2a74956036213d6ab3883654
#
_cell.length_a   1.000
_cell.length_b   1.000
_cell.length_c   1.000
_cell.angle_alpha   90.00
_cell.angle_beta   90.00
_cell.angle_gamma   90.00
#
_symmetry.space_group_name_H-M   'P 1'
#
loop_
_entity.id
_entity.type
_entity.pdbx_description
1 polymer ?
#
loop_
_entity_poly.entity_id
_entity_poly.type
_entity_poly.pdbx_seq_one_letter_code
_entity_poly.pdbx_strand_id
1 'polypeptide(L)' 'MTFTPHGKHLIAGDWVGSEQSFQSEPATGPAQTYSVGTVALVNRAAEAAEEAFWTYAYTSRAERAAFLNVIADEIEARA' A
#
# COMPACT_ATOMS: atom_id res chain seq x y z
N MET A 1 -8.57 -17.68 8.38
CA MET A 1 -9.11 -16.31 8.43
C MET A 1 -9.43 -15.84 7.03
N THR A 2 -10.62 -15.31 6.85
CA THR A 2 -11.05 -14.80 5.54
C THR A 2 -10.69 -13.32 5.42
N PHE A 3 -10.05 -12.95 4.33
CA PHE A 3 -9.69 -11.57 4.05
C PHE A 3 -10.44 -11.10 2.80
N THR A 4 -11.12 -9.95 2.92
CA THR A 4 -11.81 -9.34 1.79
C THR A 4 -11.13 -8.01 1.47
N PRO A 5 -10.54 -7.87 0.27
CA PRO A 5 -9.91 -6.60 -0.11
C PRO A 5 -10.95 -5.49 -0.21
N HIS A 6 -10.61 -4.30 0.29
CA HIS A 6 -11.48 -3.13 0.15
C HIS A 6 -11.18 -2.31 -1.10
N GLY A 7 -10.12 -2.65 -1.82
CA GLY A 7 -9.80 -2.03 -3.11
C GLY A 7 -9.31 -0.60 -3.06
N LYS A 8 -8.98 -0.08 -1.90
CA LYS A 8 -8.49 1.29 -1.74
C LYS A 8 -6.97 1.36 -1.81
N HIS A 9 -6.46 2.55 -2.03
CA HIS A 9 -5.02 2.82 -2.08
C HIS A 9 -4.48 3.16 -0.69
N LEU A 10 -3.29 2.66 -0.38
CA LEU A 10 -2.59 3.05 0.86
C LEU A 10 -1.61 4.15 0.50
N ILE A 11 -1.89 5.37 0.96
CA ILE A 11 -1.06 6.55 0.71
C ILE A 11 -0.80 7.26 2.02
N ALA A 12 0.48 7.46 2.35
CA ALA A 12 0.90 8.15 3.58
C ALA A 12 0.28 7.55 4.85
N GLY A 13 0.10 6.23 4.89
CA GLY A 13 -0.49 5.54 6.02
C GLY A 13 -2.02 5.54 6.05
N ASP A 14 -2.67 6.17 5.08
CA ASP A 14 -4.12 6.26 5.01
C ASP A 14 -4.69 5.46 3.85
N TRP A 15 -5.84 4.83 4.06
CA TRP A 15 -6.57 4.17 3.00
C TRP A 15 -7.43 5.18 2.26
N VAL A 16 -7.15 5.34 0.96
CA VAL A 16 -7.79 6.38 0.13
C VAL A 16 -8.45 5.74 -1.08
N GLY A 17 -9.73 6.04 -1.27
CA GLY A 17 -10.47 5.63 -2.46
C GLY A 17 -10.60 6.77 -3.46
N SER A 18 -11.20 6.48 -4.62
CA SER A 18 -11.55 7.48 -5.61
C SER A 18 -13.02 7.33 -5.99
N GLU A 19 -13.57 8.32 -6.71
CA GLU A 19 -14.97 8.27 -7.16
C GLU A 19 -15.19 7.19 -8.21
N GLN A 20 -14.15 6.88 -9.00
CA GLN A 20 -14.22 5.84 -10.02
C GLN A 20 -13.64 4.54 -9.51
N SER A 21 -14.26 3.44 -9.91
CA SER A 21 -13.79 2.10 -9.55
C SER A 21 -13.90 1.17 -10.75
N PHE A 22 -13.24 0.04 -10.65
CA PHE A 22 -13.33 -1.03 -11.64
C PHE A 22 -13.44 -2.36 -10.89
N GLN A 23 -13.88 -3.38 -11.60
CA GLN A 23 -13.99 -4.72 -11.03
C GLN A 23 -12.97 -5.66 -11.66
N SER A 24 -12.45 -6.56 -10.84
CA SER A 24 -11.58 -7.62 -11.34
C SER A 24 -12.42 -8.63 -12.14
N GLU A 25 -11.76 -9.35 -13.05
CA GLU A 25 -12.38 -10.40 -13.84
C GLU A 25 -11.70 -11.73 -13.54
N PRO A 26 -11.98 -12.34 -12.37
CA PRO A 26 -11.32 -13.58 -12.00
C PRO A 26 -11.84 -14.75 -12.83
N ALA A 27 -10.98 -15.73 -13.08
CA ALA A 27 -11.37 -16.96 -13.78
C ALA A 27 -12.43 -17.74 -12.98
N THR A 28 -12.34 -17.67 -11.66
CA THR A 28 -13.28 -18.31 -10.74
C THR A 28 -13.49 -17.40 -9.52
N GLY A 29 -14.67 -17.50 -8.91
CA GLY A 29 -15.00 -16.74 -7.71
C GLY A 29 -15.62 -15.38 -8.00
N PRO A 30 -16.00 -14.62 -6.97
CA PRO A 30 -16.66 -13.32 -7.14
C PRO A 30 -15.67 -12.25 -7.58
N ALA A 31 -16.16 -11.29 -8.36
CA ALA A 31 -15.39 -10.10 -8.72
C ALA A 31 -15.21 -9.19 -7.50
N GLN A 32 -14.07 -8.52 -7.44
CA GLN A 32 -13.77 -7.54 -6.39
C GLN A 32 -13.72 -6.14 -7.02
N THR A 33 -14.09 -5.14 -6.24
CA THR A 33 -14.11 -3.74 -6.68
C THR A 33 -12.86 -3.03 -6.17
N TYR A 34 -12.20 -2.28 -7.05
CA TYR A 34 -11.00 -1.54 -6.73
C TYR A 34 -11.13 -0.10 -7.19
N SER A 35 -10.54 0.83 -6.42
CA SER A 35 -10.51 2.23 -6.80
C SER A 35 -9.56 2.49 -7.96
N VAL A 36 -9.98 3.32 -8.92
CA VAL A 36 -9.11 3.77 -10.01
C VAL A 36 -8.15 4.83 -9.46
N GLY A 37 -6.86 4.71 -9.78
CA GLY A 37 -5.89 5.72 -9.42
C GLY A 37 -6.11 6.99 -10.24
N THR A 38 -6.08 8.14 -9.57
CA THR A 38 -6.21 9.45 -10.24
C THR A 38 -4.87 10.16 -10.25
N VAL A 39 -4.74 11.17 -11.12
CA VAL A 39 -3.53 12.01 -11.14
C VAL A 39 -3.30 12.67 -9.78
N ALA A 40 -4.36 13.15 -9.14
CA ALA A 40 -4.27 13.74 -7.81
C ALA A 40 -3.74 12.76 -6.77
N LEU A 41 -4.20 11.51 -6.79
CA LEU A 41 -3.73 10.47 -5.88
C LEU A 41 -2.27 10.09 -6.15
N VAL A 42 -1.88 9.99 -7.41
CA VAL A 42 -0.48 9.72 -7.77
C VAL A 42 0.43 10.84 -7.29
N ASN A 43 0.04 12.09 -7.49
CA ASN A 43 0.81 13.24 -7.02
C ASN A 43 0.93 13.25 -5.51
N ARG A 44 -0.14 12.94 -4.80
CA ARG A 44 -0.13 12.85 -3.34
C ARG A 44 0.81 11.74 -2.86
N ALA A 45 0.80 10.59 -3.52
CA ALA A 45 1.69 9.50 -3.20
C ALA A 45 3.16 9.87 -3.43
N ALA A 46 3.45 10.57 -4.52
CA ALA A 46 4.80 11.03 -4.83
C ALA A 46 5.31 12.06 -3.81
N GLU A 47 4.46 12.99 -3.39
CA GLU A 47 4.80 13.96 -2.35
C GLU A 47 5.06 13.27 -1.01
N ALA A 48 4.23 12.31 -0.63
CA ALA A 48 4.42 11.54 0.60
C ALA A 48 5.73 10.75 0.56
N ALA A 49 6.07 10.17 -0.58
CA ALA A 49 7.32 9.44 -0.77
C ALA A 49 8.54 10.37 -0.63
N GLU A 50 8.46 11.58 -1.17
CA GLU A 50 9.53 12.57 -1.04
C GLU A 50 9.72 12.97 0.44
N GLU A 51 8.65 13.23 1.16
CA GLU A 51 8.73 13.54 2.58
C GLU A 51 9.35 12.39 3.38
N ALA A 52 8.95 11.16 3.09
CA ALA A 52 9.49 9.98 3.74
C ALA A 52 10.99 9.81 3.46
N PHE A 53 11.45 10.21 2.29
CA PHE A 53 12.86 10.16 1.93
C PHE A 53 13.72 10.97 2.90
N TRP A 54 13.29 12.18 3.26
CA TRP A 54 14.08 13.05 4.15
C TRP A 54 14.32 12.44 5.53
N THR A 55 13.39 11.64 6.01
CA THR A 55 13.55 10.93 7.29
C THR A 55 14.29 9.61 7.10
N TYR A 56 13.84 8.79 6.14
CA TYR A 56 14.37 7.44 5.94
C TYR A 56 15.83 7.44 5.47
N ALA A 57 16.21 8.41 4.64
CA ALA A 57 17.58 8.50 4.13
C ALA A 57 18.63 8.72 5.22
N TYR A 58 18.21 9.28 6.36
CA TYR A 58 19.11 9.52 7.48
C TYR A 58 19.12 8.41 8.52
N THR A 59 18.41 7.32 8.29
CA THR A 59 18.48 6.15 9.18
C THR A 59 19.78 5.41 8.96
N SER A 60 20.24 4.73 10.02
CA SER A 60 21.44 3.89 9.92
C SER A 60 21.17 2.60 9.14
N ARG A 61 22.25 1.93 8.74
CA ARG A 61 22.13 0.62 8.10
C ARG A 61 21.44 -0.39 9.01
N ALA A 62 21.78 -0.36 10.30
CA ALA A 62 21.17 -1.26 11.27
C ALA A 62 19.67 -1.00 11.43
N GLU A 63 19.26 0.26 11.45
CA GLU A 63 17.86 0.64 11.53
C GLU A 63 17.08 0.15 10.28
N ARG A 64 17.64 0.31 9.08
CA ARG A 64 17.02 -0.17 7.86
C ARG A 64 16.93 -1.69 7.82
N ALA A 65 17.98 -2.38 8.28
CA ALA A 65 17.97 -3.84 8.36
C ALA A 65 16.89 -4.32 9.33
N ALA A 66 16.75 -3.67 10.48
CA ALA A 66 15.71 -4.00 11.45
C ALA A 66 14.32 -3.80 10.86
N PHE A 67 14.10 -2.71 10.13
CA PHE A 67 12.83 -2.43 9.46
C PHE A 67 12.47 -3.52 8.45
N LEU A 68 13.42 -3.92 7.60
CA LEU A 68 13.19 -4.97 6.60
C LEU A 68 12.91 -6.32 7.26
N ASN A 69 13.58 -6.63 8.38
CA ASN A 69 13.33 -7.87 9.13
C ASN A 69 11.93 -7.87 9.73
N VAL A 70 11.45 -6.74 10.22
CA VAL A 70 10.08 -6.63 10.74
C VAL A 70 9.06 -6.87 9.63
N ILE A 71 9.32 -6.36 8.42
CA ILE A 71 8.46 -6.61 7.26
C ILE A 71 8.40 -8.11 6.96
N ALA A 72 9.55 -8.79 6.99
CA ALA A 72 9.60 -10.23 6.75
C ALA A 72 8.81 -11.00 7.80
N ASP A 73 8.96 -10.64 9.08
CA ASP A 73 8.23 -11.26 10.18
C ASP A 73 6.71 -11.10 10.01
N GLU A 74 6.28 -9.90 9.60
CA GLU A 74 4.86 -9.63 9.37
C GLU A 74 4.29 -10.44 8.20
N ILE A 75 5.07 -10.63 7.15
CA ILE A 75 4.66 -11.46 6.01
C ILE A 75 4.55 -12.92 6.45
N GLU A 76 5.52 -13.44 7.19
CA GLU A 76 5.49 -14.81 7.69
C GLU A 76 4.30 -15.05 8.62
N ALA A 77 3.98 -14.09 9.45
CA ALA A 77 2.85 -14.19 10.38
C ALA A 77 1.50 -14.28 9.64
N ARG A 78 1.44 -13.82 8.41
CA ARG A 78 0.22 -13.81 7.59
C ARG A 78 0.22 -14.84 6.46
N ALA A 79 1.26 -15.61 6.35
CA ALA A 79 1.40 -16.63 5.29
C ALA A 79 0.48 -17.85 5.50
#